data_817904d8bb30fb85dafb01a5acf3829e
#
_entry.id   817904d8bb30fb85dafb01a5acf3829e
#
_cell.length_a   1.000
_cell.length_b   1.000
_cell.length_c   1.000
_cell.angle_alpha   90.00
_cell.angle_beta   90.00
_cell.angle_gamma   90.00
#
_symmetry.space_group_name_H-M   'P 1'
#
loop_
_entity.id
_entity.type
_entity.pdbx_description
1 polymer ?
#
loop_
_entity_poly.entity_id
_entity_poly.type
_entity_poly.pdbx_seq_one_letter_code
_entity_poly.pdbx_strand_id
1 'polypeptide(L)'
;MEKIKMGRIVEMDGDEMTRIIWKMIKDELLSPYVELNTEYYDLGLPYRDETDDQVSIDAAEAIKKYRVGVKCATITPNAQRVEEYKLKEMWKSPNGTIRAILDGTVFRTPILVSGIKPTVRTWEKPITIARHAYGDVYKATEFRTTKPGKAELVFTSEDGEEERATVYDFECGGVLQAMYNKDSSIESFAHSCFKFAIDTKQDLWFSSKDTISKKYDQTFKLIFQDIFEKEYKEKFDELGIEYFYTLIDDAVARVIRSKGGYIWACKNYDGDVMSDMVSTAFGSLAMMTSVLVSPDGNYEYEAAHGTVTRHYYRYLEGEKTSTNPIATIFAWTGALNKRGELDGNKELSDFALKLEKACINTIESGKMTKDLVGLWEGCEATALTTEEFILEIKKELEKLL
;
A
#
# COMPACT_ATOMS: atom_id res chain seq x y z
N MET A 1 14.31 -2.07 31.58
CA MET A 1 14.96 -2.78 30.45
C MET A 1 15.76 -1.75 29.67
N GLU A 2 16.96 -2.05 29.20
CA GLU A 2 17.68 -1.18 28.27
C GLU A 2 16.90 -1.14 26.95
N LYS A 3 16.81 0.04 26.31
CA LYS A 3 16.08 0.17 25.06
C LYS A 3 16.88 -0.48 23.91
N ILE A 4 16.16 -1.12 23.01
CA ILE A 4 16.73 -1.70 21.80
C ILE A 4 17.23 -0.56 20.90
N LYS A 5 18.51 -0.59 20.52
CA LYS A 5 19.10 0.36 19.58
C LYS A 5 18.78 -0.06 18.15
N MET A 6 18.57 0.91 17.25
CA MET A 6 18.25 0.63 15.86
C MET A 6 19.02 1.52 14.89
N GLY A 7 19.22 1.04 13.68
CA GLY A 7 19.66 1.84 12.54
C GLY A 7 18.61 2.85 12.14
N ARG A 8 19.01 3.86 11.33
CA ARG A 8 18.12 4.94 10.93
C ARG A 8 17.05 4.47 9.93
N ILE A 9 15.82 4.93 10.16
CA ILE A 9 14.70 4.84 9.22
C ILE A 9 14.15 6.24 8.90
N VAL A 10 13.42 6.37 7.81
CA VAL A 10 12.69 7.60 7.46
C VAL A 10 11.30 7.53 8.08
N GLU A 11 10.97 8.49 8.92
CA GLU A 11 9.65 8.64 9.51
C GLU A 11 8.89 9.76 8.79
N MET A 12 7.76 9.45 8.21
CA MET A 12 6.89 10.40 7.51
C MET A 12 5.57 10.53 8.27
N ASP A 13 5.39 11.62 8.99
CA ASP A 13 4.14 11.92 9.69
C ASP A 13 3.06 12.37 8.71
N GLY A 14 1.79 12.38 9.14
CA GLY A 14 0.66 12.61 8.25
C GLY A 14 -0.38 13.57 8.83
N ASP A 15 -1.65 13.26 8.56
CA ASP A 15 -2.76 14.16 8.84
C ASP A 15 -3.83 13.55 9.76
N GLU A 16 -4.66 14.40 10.31
CA GLU A 16 -5.94 14.14 10.97
C GLU A 16 -5.86 13.05 12.06
N MET A 17 -6.83 12.12 12.12
CA MET A 17 -6.90 11.10 13.17
C MET A 17 -5.70 10.16 13.16
N THR A 18 -5.16 9.87 11.98
CA THR A 18 -4.00 8.98 11.86
C THR A 18 -2.73 9.59 12.47
N ARG A 19 -2.55 10.91 12.42
CA ARG A 19 -1.46 11.60 13.12
C ARG A 19 -1.58 11.49 14.65
N ILE A 20 -2.80 11.57 15.17
CA ILE A 20 -3.05 11.37 16.61
C ILE A 20 -2.67 9.94 17.03
N ILE A 21 -3.13 8.95 16.26
CA ILE A 21 -2.82 7.53 16.48
C ILE A 21 -1.33 7.25 16.35
N TRP A 22 -0.66 7.87 15.37
CA TRP A 22 0.78 7.74 15.14
C TRP A 22 1.58 8.13 16.40
N LYS A 23 1.21 9.25 17.01
CA LYS A 23 1.82 9.68 18.25
C LYS A 23 1.56 8.71 19.40
N MET A 24 0.31 8.24 19.57
CA MET A 24 -0.03 7.26 20.61
C MET A 24 0.76 5.96 20.46
N ILE A 25 0.91 5.44 19.25
CA ILE A 25 1.70 4.24 18.96
C ILE A 25 3.17 4.45 19.36
N LYS A 26 3.76 5.58 18.98
CA LYS A 26 5.14 5.89 19.33
C LYS A 26 5.33 5.98 20.85
N ASP A 27 4.45 6.69 21.53
CA ASP A 27 4.56 6.95 22.97
C ASP A 27 4.34 5.68 23.82
N GLU A 28 3.36 4.84 23.44
CA GLU A 28 2.95 3.71 24.27
C GLU A 28 3.58 2.37 23.85
N LEU A 29 3.82 2.14 22.56
CA LEU A 29 4.21 0.84 22.06
C LEU A 29 5.66 0.76 21.55
N LEU A 30 6.28 1.90 21.19
CA LEU A 30 7.61 1.88 20.58
C LEU A 30 8.67 2.52 21.47
N SER A 31 8.53 3.80 21.80
CA SER A 31 9.53 4.56 22.54
C SER A 31 9.88 4.02 23.94
N PRO A 32 8.98 3.32 24.66
CA PRO A 32 9.37 2.67 25.92
C PRO A 32 10.41 1.55 25.74
N TYR A 33 10.44 0.89 24.60
CA TYR A 33 11.21 -0.31 24.34
C TYR A 33 12.34 -0.12 23.33
N VAL A 34 12.17 0.79 22.38
CA VAL A 34 13.14 1.03 21.28
C VAL A 34 13.65 2.46 21.34
N GLU A 35 14.95 2.65 21.18
CA GLU A 35 15.57 3.96 20.96
C GLU A 35 15.37 4.35 19.48
N LEU A 36 14.23 5.01 19.19
CA LEU A 36 13.85 5.35 17.83
C LEU A 36 14.86 6.32 17.21
N ASN A 37 15.55 5.86 16.16
CA ASN A 37 16.49 6.64 15.37
C ASN A 37 15.85 6.96 14.01
N THR A 38 15.06 8.04 13.97
CA THR A 38 14.32 8.41 12.77
C THR A 38 14.86 9.70 12.14
N GLU A 39 14.84 9.75 10.80
CA GLU A 39 14.90 10.99 10.05
C GLU A 39 13.46 11.40 9.74
N TYR A 40 13.01 12.46 10.41
CA TYR A 40 11.60 12.85 10.47
C TYR A 40 11.24 13.85 9.38
N TYR A 41 10.13 13.58 8.69
CA TYR A 41 9.51 14.45 7.70
C TYR A 41 8.02 14.64 8.03
N ASP A 42 7.58 15.87 8.16
CA ASP A 42 6.16 16.19 8.33
C ASP A 42 5.48 16.27 6.96
N LEU A 43 4.73 15.23 6.60
CA LEU A 43 3.91 15.21 5.37
C LEU A 43 2.47 15.68 5.62
N GLY A 44 2.21 16.32 6.78
CA GLY A 44 0.94 16.98 7.04
C GLY A 44 0.67 18.08 6.03
N LEU A 45 -0.58 18.21 5.60
CA LEU A 45 -0.98 19.10 4.52
C LEU A 45 -0.54 20.56 4.71
N PRO A 46 -0.57 21.16 5.96
CA PRO A 46 -0.07 22.52 6.15
C PRO A 46 1.42 22.70 5.86
N TYR A 47 2.26 21.74 6.29
CA TYR A 47 3.70 21.82 6.06
C TYR A 47 4.08 21.51 4.62
N ARG A 48 3.34 20.64 3.96
CA ARG A 48 3.47 20.41 2.52
C ARG A 48 3.17 21.68 1.72
N ASP A 49 2.13 22.43 2.11
CA ASP A 49 1.80 23.71 1.49
C ASP A 49 2.86 24.76 1.74
N GLU A 50 3.44 24.81 2.94
CA GLU A 50 4.54 25.72 3.29
C GLU A 50 5.78 25.48 2.42
N THR A 51 6.12 24.20 2.17
CA THR A 51 7.30 23.77 1.43
C THR A 51 7.06 23.57 -0.07
N ASP A 52 5.91 23.97 -0.60
CA ASP A 52 5.51 23.72 -1.98
C ASP A 52 5.65 22.23 -2.38
N ASP A 53 5.24 21.34 -1.45
CA ASP A 53 5.34 19.87 -1.50
C ASP A 53 6.78 19.30 -1.65
N GLN A 54 7.82 20.13 -1.49
CA GLN A 54 9.21 19.67 -1.58
C GLN A 54 9.53 18.61 -0.52
N VAL A 55 8.91 18.70 0.66
CA VAL A 55 9.09 17.71 1.75
C VAL A 55 8.73 16.28 1.32
N SER A 56 7.77 16.09 0.42
CA SER A 56 7.41 14.76 -0.12
C SER A 56 8.55 14.18 -0.99
N ILE A 57 9.24 15.03 -1.74
CA ILE A 57 10.38 14.66 -2.57
C ILE A 57 11.58 14.31 -1.67
N ASP A 58 11.87 15.18 -0.69
CA ASP A 58 12.99 15.00 0.25
C ASP A 58 12.85 13.71 1.05
N ALA A 59 11.62 13.38 1.50
CA ALA A 59 11.33 12.13 2.19
C ALA A 59 11.58 10.91 1.29
N ALA A 60 11.16 10.95 0.03
CA ALA A 60 11.41 9.86 -0.91
C ALA A 60 12.91 9.66 -1.19
N GLU A 61 13.67 10.73 -1.36
CA GLU A 61 15.12 10.65 -1.54
C GLU A 61 15.82 10.15 -0.25
N ALA A 62 15.32 10.51 0.92
CA ALA A 62 15.82 9.94 2.18
C ALA A 62 15.57 8.43 2.27
N ILE A 63 14.45 7.92 1.76
CA ILE A 63 14.21 6.46 1.70
C ILE A 63 15.27 5.76 0.85
N LYS A 64 15.66 6.32 -0.30
CA LYS A 64 16.76 5.76 -1.11
C LYS A 64 18.08 5.70 -0.32
N LYS A 65 18.33 6.69 0.54
CA LYS A 65 19.55 6.75 1.37
C LYS A 65 19.54 5.76 2.53
N TYR A 66 18.42 5.66 3.26
CA TYR A 66 18.32 4.84 4.47
C TYR A 66 17.63 3.49 4.24
N ARG A 67 17.06 3.27 3.06
CA ARG A 67 16.45 2.05 2.55
C ARG A 67 15.12 1.65 3.18
N VAL A 68 14.76 2.22 4.32
CA VAL A 68 13.51 1.91 5.01
C VAL A 68 12.81 3.18 5.42
N GLY A 69 11.56 3.32 5.03
CA GLY A 69 10.64 4.38 5.45
C GLY A 69 9.38 3.81 6.07
N VAL A 70 8.78 4.59 6.96
CA VAL A 70 7.45 4.34 7.52
C VAL A 70 6.62 5.60 7.40
N LYS A 71 5.39 5.47 6.90
CA LYS A 71 4.55 6.60 6.52
C LYS A 71 3.17 6.56 7.15
N CYS A 72 2.78 7.65 7.79
CA CYS A 72 1.42 7.92 8.22
C CYS A 72 0.51 8.28 7.03
N ALA A 73 -0.79 8.12 7.17
CA ALA A 73 -1.74 8.53 6.13
C ALA A 73 -1.78 10.05 5.97
N THR A 74 -1.88 10.51 4.73
CA THR A 74 -1.83 11.93 4.35
C THR A 74 -3.06 12.34 3.54
N ILE A 75 -3.45 13.60 3.64
CA ILE A 75 -4.53 14.16 2.83
C ILE A 75 -4.04 14.39 1.39
N THR A 76 -4.82 13.91 0.41
CA THR A 76 -4.76 14.41 -0.97
C THR A 76 -5.87 15.44 -1.12
N PRO A 77 -5.56 16.75 -1.24
CA PRO A 77 -6.57 17.79 -1.20
C PRO A 77 -7.45 17.78 -2.46
N ASN A 78 -8.73 18.01 -2.25
CA ASN A 78 -9.70 18.40 -3.26
C ASN A 78 -10.04 19.89 -3.12
N ALA A 79 -10.92 20.43 -3.95
CA ALA A 79 -11.31 21.85 -3.91
C ALA A 79 -11.81 22.31 -2.52
N GLN A 80 -12.58 21.46 -1.83
CA GLN A 80 -13.06 21.75 -0.46
C GLN A 80 -11.89 21.87 0.54
N ARG A 81 -10.90 20.98 0.45
CA ARG A 81 -9.71 21.00 1.30
C ARG A 81 -8.81 22.21 1.02
N VAL A 82 -8.73 22.64 -0.24
CA VAL A 82 -8.00 23.86 -0.61
C VAL A 82 -8.61 25.07 0.10
N GLU A 83 -9.93 25.19 0.14
CA GLU A 83 -10.63 26.26 0.84
C GLU A 83 -10.48 26.16 2.37
N GLU A 84 -10.70 24.95 2.93
CA GLU A 84 -10.64 24.67 4.37
C GLU A 84 -9.25 25.00 4.97
N TYR A 85 -8.19 24.55 4.32
CA TYR A 85 -6.81 24.72 4.77
C TYR A 85 -6.15 26.00 4.22
N LYS A 86 -6.85 26.76 3.35
CA LYS A 86 -6.34 27.95 2.65
C LYS A 86 -5.03 27.69 1.89
N LEU A 87 -5.01 26.58 1.16
CA LEU A 87 -3.82 26.13 0.44
C LEU A 87 -3.49 27.03 -0.74
N LYS A 88 -2.21 27.13 -1.08
CA LYS A 88 -1.71 27.81 -2.28
C LYS A 88 -2.21 27.18 -3.58
N GLU A 89 -2.29 25.82 -3.57
CA GLU A 89 -2.81 25.06 -4.70
C GLU A 89 -3.37 23.69 -4.27
N MET A 90 -3.97 22.96 -5.22
CA MET A 90 -4.45 21.60 -5.01
C MET A 90 -3.30 20.61 -5.22
N TRP A 91 -2.50 20.39 -4.18
CA TRP A 91 -1.32 19.52 -4.21
C TRP A 91 -1.63 18.10 -4.64
N LYS A 92 -0.68 17.48 -5.35
CA LYS A 92 -0.76 16.06 -5.75
C LYS A 92 -0.69 15.15 -4.52
N SER A 93 -1.06 13.89 -4.73
CA SER A 93 -0.91 12.87 -3.69
C SER A 93 0.57 12.64 -3.33
N PRO A 94 0.97 12.77 -2.06
CA PRO A 94 2.35 12.43 -1.65
C PRO A 94 2.69 10.97 -1.91
N ASN A 95 1.71 10.06 -1.79
CA ASN A 95 1.90 8.66 -2.16
C ASN A 95 2.27 8.52 -3.63
N GLY A 96 1.61 9.29 -4.52
CA GLY A 96 1.94 9.30 -5.95
C GLY A 96 3.35 9.82 -6.23
N THR A 97 3.78 10.86 -5.51
CA THR A 97 5.14 11.42 -5.60
C THR A 97 6.20 10.42 -5.15
N ILE A 98 6.03 9.84 -3.96
CA ILE A 98 6.96 8.84 -3.39
C ILE A 98 7.06 7.61 -4.29
N ARG A 99 5.92 7.06 -4.73
CA ARG A 99 5.88 5.89 -5.62
C ARG A 99 6.55 6.16 -6.97
N ALA A 100 6.37 7.35 -7.53
CA ALA A 100 7.00 7.72 -8.79
C ALA A 100 8.53 7.88 -8.68
N ILE A 101 9.03 8.34 -7.53
CA ILE A 101 10.46 8.51 -7.26
C ILE A 101 11.13 7.17 -6.98
N LEU A 102 10.45 6.28 -6.24
CA LEU A 102 10.98 4.95 -5.88
C LEU A 102 10.77 3.91 -6.99
N ASP A 103 9.85 4.13 -7.91
CA ASP A 103 9.46 3.20 -9.00
C ASP A 103 9.23 1.78 -8.48
N GLY A 104 8.34 1.64 -7.50
CA GLY A 104 8.18 0.38 -6.77
C GLY A 104 6.87 -0.35 -7.04
N THR A 105 6.79 -1.54 -6.44
CA THR A 105 5.59 -2.37 -6.37
C THR A 105 4.97 -2.27 -4.99
N VAL A 106 3.68 -2.02 -4.90
CA VAL A 106 2.94 -2.01 -3.62
C VAL A 106 2.38 -3.41 -3.36
N PHE A 107 2.82 -4.03 -2.28
CA PHE A 107 2.26 -5.30 -1.79
C PHE A 107 1.30 -5.01 -0.63
N ARG A 108 0.06 -5.46 -0.78
CA ARG A 108 -0.99 -5.33 0.24
C ARG A 108 -1.46 -6.70 0.67
N THR A 109 -1.29 -7.00 1.96
CA THR A 109 -1.60 -8.31 2.53
C THR A 109 -2.57 -8.15 3.70
N PRO A 110 -3.71 -8.89 3.73
CA PRO A 110 -4.63 -8.84 4.86
C PRO A 110 -4.02 -9.47 6.11
N ILE A 111 -4.26 -8.84 7.25
CA ILE A 111 -3.91 -9.34 8.58
C ILE A 111 -5.05 -10.26 9.02
N LEU A 112 -4.74 -11.54 9.21
CA LEU A 112 -5.71 -12.55 9.60
C LEU A 112 -5.79 -12.68 11.11
N VAL A 113 -7.02 -12.78 11.63
CA VAL A 113 -7.34 -13.05 13.04
C VAL A 113 -8.35 -14.17 13.10
N SER A 114 -8.14 -15.16 13.94
CA SER A 114 -8.93 -16.40 13.96
C SER A 114 -10.43 -16.19 14.13
N GLY A 115 -10.84 -15.20 14.90
CA GLY A 115 -12.24 -14.88 15.16
C GLY A 115 -12.91 -13.98 14.13
N ILE A 116 -12.16 -13.44 13.16
CA ILE A 116 -12.71 -12.63 12.07
C ILE A 116 -12.75 -13.46 10.80
N LYS A 117 -13.95 -13.71 10.30
CA LYS A 117 -14.15 -14.55 9.11
C LYS A 117 -14.32 -13.69 7.86
N PRO A 118 -13.65 -14.04 6.76
CA PRO A 118 -13.87 -13.37 5.49
C PRO A 118 -15.33 -13.44 5.03
N THR A 119 -15.82 -12.41 4.39
CA THR A 119 -17.13 -12.41 3.73
C THR A 119 -17.20 -13.50 2.66
N VAL A 120 -16.09 -13.73 1.96
CA VAL A 120 -15.92 -14.87 1.05
C VAL A 120 -15.47 -16.06 1.88
N ARG A 121 -16.39 -16.92 2.24
CA ARG A 121 -16.18 -18.05 3.21
C ARG A 121 -15.18 -19.11 2.77
N THR A 122 -14.83 -19.14 1.48
CA THR A 122 -13.82 -20.07 0.94
C THR A 122 -12.39 -19.59 1.19
N TRP A 123 -12.17 -18.32 1.52
CA TRP A 123 -10.84 -17.77 1.75
C TRP A 123 -10.31 -18.19 3.13
N GLU A 124 -9.33 -19.07 3.12
CA GLU A 124 -8.69 -19.64 4.32
C GLU A 124 -7.28 -19.03 4.56
N LYS A 125 -6.66 -18.49 3.51
CA LYS A 125 -5.30 -17.93 3.53
C LYS A 125 -5.30 -16.51 2.95
N PRO A 126 -4.32 -15.67 3.32
CA PRO A 126 -4.27 -14.32 2.79
C PRO A 126 -4.08 -14.31 1.26
N ILE A 127 -4.70 -13.34 0.61
CA ILE A 127 -4.48 -13.02 -0.79
C ILE A 127 -3.72 -11.70 -0.82
N THR A 128 -2.46 -11.75 -1.26
CA THR A 128 -1.63 -10.56 -1.37
C THR A 128 -1.83 -9.93 -2.74
N ILE A 129 -2.20 -8.64 -2.79
CA ILE A 129 -2.23 -7.90 -4.05
C ILE A 129 -0.87 -7.24 -4.27
N ALA A 130 -0.24 -7.54 -5.41
CA ALA A 130 0.93 -6.84 -5.89
C ALA A 130 0.50 -5.82 -6.95
N ARG A 131 0.51 -4.54 -6.60
CA ARG A 131 0.10 -3.43 -7.45
C ARG A 131 1.32 -2.78 -8.09
N HIS A 132 1.34 -2.68 -9.42
CA HIS A 132 2.31 -1.84 -10.12
C HIS A 132 2.10 -0.38 -9.75
N ALA A 133 3.09 0.27 -9.13
CA ALA A 133 2.90 1.61 -8.58
C ALA A 133 3.19 2.75 -9.59
N TYR A 134 3.18 2.46 -10.89
CA TYR A 134 3.53 3.39 -11.96
C TYR A 134 2.54 3.33 -13.13
N GLY A 135 2.46 4.42 -13.89
CA GLY A 135 1.73 4.46 -15.15
C GLY A 135 0.19 4.41 -15.01
N ASP A 136 -0.46 3.90 -16.05
CA ASP A 136 -1.91 3.79 -16.19
C ASP A 136 -2.62 5.16 -16.04
N VAL A 137 -3.85 5.17 -15.56
CA VAL A 137 -4.66 6.38 -15.34
C VAL A 137 -4.01 7.38 -14.37
N TYR A 138 -3.10 6.94 -13.50
CA TYR A 138 -2.40 7.80 -12.53
C TYR A 138 -1.33 8.69 -13.16
N LYS A 139 -0.93 8.41 -14.40
CA LYS A 139 0.02 9.19 -15.21
C LYS A 139 -0.59 9.62 -16.53
N ALA A 140 -1.91 9.61 -16.63
CA ALA A 140 -2.61 9.97 -17.84
C ALA A 140 -2.55 11.48 -18.11
N THR A 141 -2.54 11.82 -19.39
CA THR A 141 -2.81 13.15 -19.88
C THR A 141 -4.22 13.19 -20.43
N GLU A 142 -5.03 14.14 -19.98
CA GLU A 142 -6.43 14.22 -20.40
C GLU A 142 -6.88 15.65 -20.66
N PHE A 143 -7.83 15.79 -21.55
CA PHE A 143 -8.52 17.06 -21.78
C PHE A 143 -9.93 16.84 -22.30
N ARG A 144 -10.75 17.88 -22.17
CA ARG A 144 -12.11 17.92 -22.70
C ARG A 144 -12.18 18.89 -23.87
N THR A 145 -12.77 18.46 -25.00
CA THR A 145 -13.15 19.34 -26.09
C THR A 145 -14.64 19.65 -26.04
N THR A 146 -15.02 20.86 -26.47
CA THR A 146 -16.42 21.28 -26.63
C THR A 146 -16.83 21.48 -28.09
N LYS A 147 -15.86 21.27 -29.01
CA LYS A 147 -16.04 21.51 -30.45
C LYS A 147 -15.86 20.21 -31.24
N PRO A 148 -16.47 20.11 -32.44
CA PRO A 148 -16.12 19.05 -33.39
C PRO A 148 -14.65 19.11 -33.76
N GLY A 149 -14.06 17.96 -34.08
CA GLY A 149 -12.65 17.88 -34.50
C GLY A 149 -12.07 16.50 -34.39
N LYS A 150 -10.92 16.30 -35.01
CA LYS A 150 -10.19 15.04 -35.03
C LYS A 150 -9.20 14.98 -33.87
N ALA A 151 -9.20 13.87 -33.17
CA ALA A 151 -8.21 13.54 -32.16
C ALA A 151 -7.22 12.50 -32.70
N GLU A 152 -5.92 12.74 -32.51
CA GLU A 152 -4.83 11.85 -32.91
C GLU A 152 -3.87 11.61 -31.75
N LEU A 153 -3.33 10.40 -31.68
CA LEU A 153 -2.17 10.07 -30.90
C LEU A 153 -0.94 10.13 -31.81
N VAL A 154 0.04 10.92 -31.43
CA VAL A 154 1.26 11.13 -32.23
C VAL A 154 2.48 10.77 -31.38
N PHE A 155 3.37 9.94 -31.90
CA PHE A 155 4.67 9.67 -31.33
C PHE A 155 5.72 10.18 -32.33
N THR A 156 6.64 11.00 -31.84
CA THR A 156 7.79 11.51 -32.61
C THR A 156 9.05 10.97 -31.95
N SER A 157 9.81 10.18 -32.71
CA SER A 157 11.10 9.65 -32.26
C SER A 157 12.19 10.74 -32.24
N GLU A 158 13.34 10.47 -31.60
CA GLU A 158 14.45 11.42 -31.53
C GLU A 158 15.06 11.77 -32.88
N ASP A 159 15.00 10.86 -33.85
CA ASP A 159 15.43 11.06 -35.24
C ASP A 159 14.38 11.78 -36.12
N GLY A 160 13.23 12.11 -35.53
CA GLY A 160 12.17 12.90 -36.17
C GLY A 160 11.13 12.10 -36.95
N GLU A 161 11.16 10.75 -36.90
CA GLU A 161 10.12 9.94 -37.49
C GLU A 161 8.83 10.05 -36.66
N GLU A 162 7.67 10.12 -37.35
CA GLU A 162 6.37 10.26 -36.70
C GLU A 162 5.48 9.05 -36.99
N GLU A 163 4.92 8.49 -35.93
CA GLU A 163 3.82 7.53 -35.98
C GLU A 163 2.53 8.24 -35.53
N ARG A 164 1.45 8.08 -36.30
CA ARG A 164 0.15 8.69 -36.01
C ARG A 164 -0.97 7.66 -36.01
N ALA A 165 -1.85 7.75 -35.02
CA ALA A 165 -3.07 6.96 -34.97
C ALA A 165 -4.26 7.90 -34.69
N THR A 166 -5.29 7.83 -35.54
CA THR A 166 -6.55 8.51 -35.25
C THR A 166 -7.22 7.83 -34.06
N VAL A 167 -7.52 8.62 -33.04
CA VAL A 167 -8.27 8.17 -31.87
C VAL A 167 -9.77 8.20 -32.16
N TYR A 168 -10.26 9.38 -32.57
CA TYR A 168 -11.67 9.58 -32.90
C TYR A 168 -11.92 10.88 -33.64
N ASP A 169 -12.96 10.92 -34.48
CA ASP A 169 -13.49 12.14 -35.11
C ASP A 169 -14.76 12.57 -34.35
N PHE A 170 -14.63 13.63 -33.55
CA PHE A 170 -15.73 14.15 -32.75
C PHE A 170 -16.66 15.00 -33.57
N GLU A 171 -17.94 14.64 -33.62
CA GLU A 171 -19.02 15.48 -34.21
C GLU A 171 -19.48 16.59 -33.25
N CYS A 172 -19.19 16.42 -31.95
CA CYS A 172 -19.52 17.35 -30.85
C CYS A 172 -18.46 17.31 -29.78
N GLY A 173 -18.74 17.85 -28.59
CA GLY A 173 -17.80 17.77 -27.45
C GLY A 173 -17.55 16.34 -26.97
N GLY A 174 -16.37 16.12 -26.39
CA GLY A 174 -15.94 14.84 -25.86
C GLY A 174 -14.82 14.98 -24.87
N VAL A 175 -14.36 13.82 -24.32
CA VAL A 175 -13.23 13.73 -23.40
C VAL A 175 -12.19 12.76 -23.97
N LEU A 176 -10.93 13.07 -23.77
CA LEU A 176 -9.78 12.30 -24.22
C LEU A 176 -8.88 12.00 -23.03
N GLN A 177 -8.35 10.79 -22.99
CA GLN A 177 -7.33 10.37 -22.04
C GLN A 177 -6.29 9.52 -22.75
N ALA A 178 -5.01 9.86 -22.56
CA ALA A 178 -3.87 9.08 -23.00
C ALA A 178 -3.05 8.66 -21.79
N MET A 179 -2.78 7.38 -21.68
CA MET A 179 -1.93 6.81 -20.63
C MET A 179 -0.73 6.10 -21.24
N TYR A 180 0.33 5.94 -20.46
CA TYR A 180 1.57 5.28 -20.89
C TYR A 180 2.18 4.42 -19.78
N ASN A 181 3.11 3.58 -20.18
CA ASN A 181 4.01 2.88 -19.26
C ASN A 181 5.41 2.77 -19.89
N LYS A 182 6.40 2.37 -19.11
CA LYS A 182 7.77 2.13 -19.56
C LYS A 182 8.09 0.64 -19.44
N ASP A 183 8.74 0.06 -20.43
CA ASP A 183 9.17 -1.34 -20.38
C ASP A 183 10.02 -1.60 -19.13
N SER A 184 10.98 -0.73 -18.82
CA SER A 184 11.82 -0.85 -17.62
C SER A 184 11.03 -0.86 -16.30
N SER A 185 9.92 -0.11 -16.21
CA SER A 185 9.06 -0.13 -15.02
C SER A 185 8.22 -1.41 -14.95
N ILE A 186 7.78 -1.93 -16.08
CA ILE A 186 7.08 -3.23 -16.16
C ILE A 186 8.03 -4.38 -15.80
N GLU A 187 9.28 -4.35 -16.28
CA GLU A 187 10.32 -5.31 -15.92
C GLU A 187 10.60 -5.29 -14.41
N SER A 188 10.78 -4.09 -13.84
CA SER A 188 10.95 -3.90 -12.40
C SER A 188 9.79 -4.48 -11.58
N PHE A 189 8.56 -4.24 -12.04
CA PHE A 189 7.35 -4.80 -11.43
C PHE A 189 7.36 -6.33 -11.48
N ALA A 190 7.68 -6.93 -12.63
CA ALA A 190 7.78 -8.37 -12.78
C ALA A 190 8.82 -8.97 -11.83
N HIS A 191 10.05 -8.41 -11.80
CA HIS A 191 11.10 -8.87 -10.89
C HIS A 191 10.70 -8.76 -9.42
N SER A 192 10.05 -7.66 -9.01
CA SER A 192 9.56 -7.50 -7.64
C SER A 192 8.54 -8.58 -7.29
N CYS A 193 7.59 -8.89 -8.18
CA CYS A 193 6.58 -9.93 -7.96
C CYS A 193 7.20 -11.32 -7.85
N PHE A 194 8.12 -11.69 -8.75
CA PHE A 194 8.78 -13.00 -8.72
C PHE A 194 9.66 -13.18 -7.48
N LYS A 195 10.44 -12.17 -7.10
CA LYS A 195 11.26 -12.20 -5.87
C LYS A 195 10.38 -12.35 -4.63
N PHE A 196 9.30 -11.58 -4.54
CA PHE A 196 8.39 -11.67 -3.40
C PHE A 196 7.70 -13.05 -3.34
N ALA A 197 7.34 -13.65 -4.48
CA ALA A 197 6.78 -15.00 -4.54
C ALA A 197 7.78 -16.06 -4.02
N ILE A 198 9.05 -15.95 -4.40
CA ILE A 198 10.12 -16.82 -3.91
C ILE A 198 10.32 -16.67 -2.41
N ASP A 199 10.42 -15.42 -1.91
CA ASP A 199 10.66 -15.13 -0.49
C ASP A 199 9.52 -15.65 0.39
N THR A 200 8.28 -15.52 -0.07
CA THR A 200 7.09 -15.96 0.66
C THR A 200 6.65 -17.39 0.33
N LYS A 201 7.27 -18.04 -0.66
CA LYS A 201 6.92 -19.38 -1.17
C LYS A 201 5.45 -19.48 -1.53
N GLN A 202 4.95 -18.51 -2.29
CA GLN A 202 3.56 -18.41 -2.72
C GLN A 202 3.48 -18.42 -4.24
N ASP A 203 2.39 -19.00 -4.77
CA ASP A 203 2.08 -18.88 -6.19
C ASP A 203 1.91 -17.41 -6.59
N LEU A 204 2.26 -17.10 -7.82
CA LEU A 204 2.08 -15.77 -8.40
C LEU A 204 1.07 -15.81 -9.55
N TRP A 205 -0.04 -15.14 -9.37
CA TRP A 205 -1.01 -14.89 -10.42
C TRP A 205 -0.80 -13.50 -11.00
N PHE A 206 -0.73 -13.39 -12.32
CA PHE A 206 -0.76 -12.10 -13.00
C PHE A 206 -1.97 -12.01 -13.92
N SER A 207 -2.63 -10.86 -13.95
CA SER A 207 -3.80 -10.65 -14.81
C SER A 207 -3.82 -9.29 -15.49
N SER A 208 -4.30 -9.29 -16.72
CA SER A 208 -4.55 -8.10 -17.53
C SER A 208 -5.67 -8.37 -18.54
N LYS A 209 -5.96 -7.44 -19.45
CA LYS A 209 -6.99 -7.64 -20.47
C LYS A 209 -6.39 -7.59 -21.88
N ASP A 210 -5.37 -8.40 -22.14
CA ASP A 210 -4.60 -8.43 -23.40
C ASP A 210 -5.45 -8.75 -24.64
N THR A 211 -6.58 -9.41 -24.48
CA THR A 211 -7.54 -9.68 -25.58
C THR A 211 -8.24 -8.40 -26.09
N ILE A 212 -8.33 -7.36 -25.31
CA ILE A 212 -8.91 -6.05 -25.66
C ILE A 212 -7.79 -5.03 -25.85
N SER A 213 -6.91 -4.88 -24.87
CA SER A 213 -5.76 -3.97 -24.90
C SER A 213 -4.55 -4.70 -25.50
N LYS A 214 -4.59 -4.89 -26.85
CA LYS A 214 -3.66 -5.74 -27.61
C LYS A 214 -2.23 -5.23 -27.74
N LYS A 215 -1.96 -4.02 -27.29
CA LYS A 215 -0.62 -3.43 -27.20
C LYS A 215 -0.25 -3.23 -25.74
N TYR A 216 -0.98 -2.41 -25.04
CA TYR A 216 -0.67 -2.01 -23.67
C TYR A 216 -0.63 -3.19 -22.69
N ASP A 217 -1.73 -3.92 -22.55
CA ASP A 217 -1.81 -5.07 -21.63
C ASP A 217 -0.99 -6.28 -22.12
N GLN A 218 -0.92 -6.46 -23.43
CA GLN A 218 -0.10 -7.54 -24.02
C GLN A 218 1.39 -7.33 -23.71
N THR A 219 1.88 -6.08 -23.71
CA THR A 219 3.28 -5.78 -23.35
C THR A 219 3.60 -6.26 -21.94
N PHE A 220 2.73 -5.98 -20.96
CA PHE A 220 2.88 -6.51 -19.60
C PHE A 220 2.98 -8.03 -19.57
N LYS A 221 2.05 -8.70 -20.25
CA LYS A 221 2.02 -10.17 -20.32
C LYS A 221 3.30 -10.74 -20.88
N LEU A 222 3.77 -10.20 -22.01
CA LEU A 222 4.96 -10.72 -22.69
C LEU A 222 6.24 -10.48 -21.88
N ILE A 223 6.38 -9.31 -21.25
CA ILE A 223 7.52 -9.01 -20.38
C ILE A 223 7.54 -9.94 -19.16
N PHE A 224 6.41 -10.14 -18.49
CA PHE A 224 6.31 -11.08 -17.36
C PHE A 224 6.68 -12.51 -17.79
N GLN A 225 6.15 -12.96 -18.92
CA GLN A 225 6.42 -14.32 -19.42
C GLN A 225 7.90 -14.50 -19.77
N ASP A 226 8.50 -13.54 -20.49
CA ASP A 226 9.90 -13.60 -20.90
C ASP A 226 10.86 -13.66 -19.71
N ILE A 227 10.63 -12.77 -18.71
CA ILE A 227 11.42 -12.75 -17.48
C ILE A 227 11.24 -14.03 -16.68
N PHE A 228 10.00 -14.54 -16.56
CA PHE A 228 9.74 -15.80 -15.86
C PHE A 228 10.51 -16.96 -16.49
N GLU A 229 10.38 -17.14 -17.80
CA GLU A 229 10.99 -18.26 -18.52
C GLU A 229 12.53 -18.24 -18.47
N LYS A 230 13.12 -17.04 -18.51
CA LYS A 230 14.57 -16.87 -18.53
C LYS A 230 15.23 -16.91 -17.15
N GLU A 231 14.56 -16.40 -16.11
CA GLU A 231 15.25 -16.10 -14.86
C GLU A 231 14.64 -16.78 -13.62
N TYR A 232 13.34 -17.08 -13.62
CA TYR A 232 12.66 -17.53 -12.40
C TYR A 232 12.07 -18.93 -12.45
N LYS A 233 11.85 -19.49 -13.63
CA LYS A 233 11.17 -20.78 -13.81
C LYS A 233 11.83 -21.90 -13.01
N GLU A 234 13.14 -22.06 -13.12
CA GLU A 234 13.87 -23.12 -12.42
C GLU A 234 13.68 -23.01 -10.90
N LYS A 235 13.72 -21.76 -10.37
CA LYS A 235 13.55 -21.52 -8.94
C LYS A 235 12.12 -21.75 -8.47
N PHE A 236 11.13 -21.44 -9.28
CA PHE A 236 9.73 -21.73 -9.00
C PHE A 236 9.48 -23.23 -8.96
N ASP A 237 10.04 -24.00 -9.94
CA ASP A 237 9.97 -25.45 -10.00
C ASP A 237 10.61 -26.09 -8.76
N GLU A 238 11.80 -25.61 -8.32
CA GLU A 238 12.48 -26.08 -7.10
C GLU A 238 11.64 -25.86 -5.82
N LEU A 239 10.91 -24.76 -5.74
CA LEU A 239 10.10 -24.40 -4.57
C LEU A 239 8.68 -24.99 -4.62
N GLY A 240 8.28 -25.56 -5.77
CA GLY A 240 6.93 -26.09 -5.97
C GLY A 240 5.86 -25.00 -5.96
N ILE A 241 6.17 -23.80 -6.47
CA ILE A 241 5.25 -22.68 -6.64
C ILE A 241 5.02 -22.41 -8.13
N GLU A 242 3.85 -21.85 -8.46
CA GLU A 242 3.45 -21.65 -9.86
C GLU A 242 3.36 -20.16 -10.23
N TYR A 243 3.72 -19.85 -11.47
CA TYR A 243 3.36 -18.61 -12.14
C TYR A 243 2.19 -18.87 -13.08
N PHE A 244 1.11 -18.10 -12.92
CA PHE A 244 -0.12 -18.27 -13.69
C PHE A 244 -0.60 -16.92 -14.24
N TYR A 245 -0.80 -16.87 -15.58
CA TYR A 245 -1.42 -15.72 -16.24
C TYR A 245 -2.84 -16.03 -16.67
N THR A 246 -3.76 -15.08 -16.44
CA THR A 246 -5.14 -15.17 -16.96
C THR A 246 -5.72 -13.78 -17.23
N LEU A 247 -6.86 -13.71 -17.92
CA LEU A 247 -7.59 -12.46 -18.11
C LEU A 247 -8.14 -11.96 -16.76
N ILE A 248 -8.15 -10.63 -16.56
CA ILE A 248 -8.55 -10.02 -15.26
C ILE A 248 -9.96 -10.41 -14.82
N ASP A 249 -10.91 -10.52 -15.73
CA ASP A 249 -12.28 -10.97 -15.45
C ASP A 249 -12.34 -12.44 -15.03
N ASP A 250 -11.53 -13.31 -15.64
CA ASP A 250 -11.39 -14.71 -15.20
C ASP A 250 -10.66 -14.77 -13.84
N ALA A 251 -9.63 -13.96 -13.64
CA ALA A 251 -8.96 -13.87 -12.34
C ALA A 251 -9.94 -13.53 -11.22
N VAL A 252 -10.79 -12.50 -11.37
CA VAL A 252 -11.82 -12.14 -10.39
C VAL A 252 -12.71 -13.33 -10.04
N ALA A 253 -13.18 -14.08 -11.06
CA ALA A 253 -14.02 -15.25 -10.81
C ALA A 253 -13.28 -16.39 -10.09
N ARG A 254 -11.99 -16.59 -10.39
CA ARG A 254 -11.14 -17.60 -9.72
C ARG A 254 -10.82 -17.20 -8.28
N VAL A 255 -10.47 -15.95 -8.06
CA VAL A 255 -10.15 -15.40 -6.72
C VAL A 255 -11.31 -15.64 -5.76
N ILE A 256 -12.54 -15.32 -6.15
CA ILE A 256 -13.75 -15.53 -5.32
C ILE A 256 -13.97 -17.00 -4.96
N ARG A 257 -13.56 -17.94 -5.84
CA ARG A 257 -13.73 -19.39 -5.62
C ARG A 257 -12.53 -20.06 -4.95
N SER A 258 -11.43 -19.34 -4.80
CA SER A 258 -10.17 -19.85 -4.27
C SER A 258 -10.19 -20.01 -2.76
N LYS A 259 -9.14 -20.65 -2.23
CA LYS A 259 -8.84 -20.67 -0.78
C LYS A 259 -7.89 -19.55 -0.34
N GLY A 260 -7.39 -18.76 -1.27
CA GLY A 260 -6.30 -17.82 -1.05
C GLY A 260 -4.92 -18.49 -0.97
N GLY A 261 -3.93 -17.77 -0.47
CA GLY A 261 -2.55 -18.26 -0.29
C GLY A 261 -1.63 -18.00 -1.48
N TYR A 262 -1.93 -16.99 -2.27
CA TYR A 262 -1.14 -16.58 -3.42
C TYR A 262 -1.01 -15.05 -3.51
N ILE A 263 -0.11 -14.62 -4.39
CA ILE A 263 0.07 -13.22 -4.77
C ILE A 263 -0.70 -12.99 -6.06
N TRP A 264 -1.49 -11.92 -6.10
CA TRP A 264 -2.19 -11.49 -7.31
C TRP A 264 -1.60 -10.17 -7.81
N ALA A 265 -0.78 -10.25 -8.85
CA ALA A 265 -0.18 -9.10 -9.52
C ALA A 265 -1.16 -8.44 -10.47
N CYS A 266 -1.30 -7.13 -10.34
CA CYS A 266 -2.22 -6.29 -11.10
C CYS A 266 -1.52 -5.01 -11.56
N LYS A 267 -1.95 -4.47 -12.71
CA LYS A 267 -1.59 -3.12 -13.12
C LYS A 267 -2.05 -2.10 -12.09
N ASN A 268 -1.62 -0.84 -12.24
CA ASN A 268 -1.80 0.18 -11.21
C ASN A 268 -3.27 0.37 -10.79
N TYR A 269 -4.17 0.65 -11.72
CA TYR A 269 -5.59 0.86 -11.41
C TYR A 269 -6.29 -0.43 -10.98
N ASP A 270 -6.04 -1.53 -11.69
CA ASP A 270 -6.60 -2.83 -11.35
C ASP A 270 -6.19 -3.24 -9.91
N GLY A 271 -4.92 -3.03 -9.55
CA GLY A 271 -4.40 -3.34 -8.22
C GLY A 271 -4.96 -2.45 -7.11
N ASP A 272 -5.25 -1.19 -7.42
CA ASP A 272 -5.90 -0.28 -6.47
C ASP A 272 -7.30 -0.79 -6.10
N VAL A 273 -8.12 -1.04 -7.12
CA VAL A 273 -9.49 -1.51 -6.92
C VAL A 273 -9.55 -2.90 -6.29
N MET A 274 -8.69 -3.82 -6.77
CA MET A 274 -8.70 -5.21 -6.29
C MET A 274 -8.16 -5.32 -4.86
N SER A 275 -7.20 -4.49 -4.46
CA SER A 275 -6.72 -4.50 -3.08
C SER A 275 -7.79 -4.04 -2.08
N ASP A 276 -8.58 -3.04 -2.42
CA ASP A 276 -9.69 -2.58 -1.58
C ASP A 276 -10.82 -3.61 -1.51
N MET A 277 -11.13 -4.28 -2.63
CA MET A 277 -12.10 -5.38 -2.65
C MET A 277 -11.65 -6.54 -1.76
N VAL A 278 -10.41 -7.00 -1.92
CA VAL A 278 -9.86 -8.12 -1.14
C VAL A 278 -9.80 -7.76 0.35
N SER A 279 -9.33 -6.57 0.69
CA SER A 279 -9.28 -6.06 2.06
C SER A 279 -10.66 -6.04 2.73
N THR A 280 -11.64 -5.46 2.03
CA THR A 280 -13.02 -5.39 2.53
C THR A 280 -13.62 -6.78 2.73
N ALA A 281 -13.33 -7.71 1.82
CA ALA A 281 -13.84 -9.08 1.92
C ALA A 281 -13.16 -9.90 3.02
N PHE A 282 -11.91 -9.58 3.42
CA PHE A 282 -11.27 -10.14 4.61
C PHE A 282 -11.73 -9.50 5.92
N GLY A 283 -12.48 -8.40 5.87
CA GLY A 283 -13.12 -7.80 7.02
C GLY A 283 -13.01 -6.28 7.11
N SER A 284 -11.80 -5.71 7.08
CA SER A 284 -11.60 -4.27 7.23
C SER A 284 -10.34 -3.79 6.53
N LEU A 285 -10.41 -2.63 5.88
CA LEU A 285 -9.25 -1.96 5.30
C LEU A 285 -8.19 -1.62 6.38
N ALA A 286 -8.62 -1.42 7.62
CA ALA A 286 -7.73 -1.23 8.77
C ALA A 286 -6.97 -2.49 9.20
N MET A 287 -7.25 -3.64 8.58
CA MET A 287 -6.56 -4.92 8.78
C MET A 287 -5.75 -5.31 7.53
N MET A 288 -5.19 -4.32 6.82
CA MET A 288 -4.39 -4.52 5.62
C MET A 288 -3.02 -3.88 5.79
N THR A 289 -1.95 -4.66 5.66
CA THR A 289 -0.59 -4.12 5.54
C THR A 289 -0.36 -3.58 4.14
N SER A 290 0.52 -2.60 4.01
CA SER A 290 0.95 -2.06 2.72
C SER A 290 2.45 -1.77 2.75
N VAL A 291 3.18 -2.28 1.80
CA VAL A 291 4.61 -2.00 1.61
C VAL A 291 4.92 -1.72 0.15
N LEU A 292 5.56 -0.58 -0.10
CA LEU A 292 6.17 -0.28 -1.39
C LEU A 292 7.60 -0.83 -1.38
N VAL A 293 7.93 -1.63 -2.39
CA VAL A 293 9.27 -2.19 -2.59
C VAL A 293 9.81 -1.68 -3.91
N SER A 294 10.92 -0.93 -3.87
CA SER A 294 11.58 -0.46 -5.09
C SER A 294 12.49 -1.54 -5.71
N PRO A 295 12.82 -1.43 -7.01
CA PRO A 295 13.75 -2.35 -7.68
C PRO A 295 15.12 -2.41 -6.99
N ASP A 296 15.56 -1.30 -6.40
CA ASP A 296 16.84 -1.18 -5.70
C ASP A 296 16.80 -1.70 -4.26
N GLY A 297 15.68 -2.24 -3.81
CA GLY A 297 15.50 -2.80 -2.47
C GLY A 297 15.33 -1.71 -1.40
N ASN A 298 14.61 -0.64 -1.71
CA ASN A 298 14.11 0.32 -0.74
C ASN A 298 12.68 -0.03 -0.37
N TYR A 299 12.31 0.21 0.87
CA TYR A 299 11.02 -0.20 1.45
C TYR A 299 10.33 1.00 2.08
N GLU A 300 9.05 1.18 1.77
CA GLU A 300 8.20 2.16 2.43
C GLU A 300 6.94 1.46 2.94
N TYR A 301 6.75 1.48 4.25
CA TYR A 301 5.64 0.85 4.95
C TYR A 301 4.58 1.89 5.28
N GLU A 302 3.33 1.61 4.96
CA GLU A 302 2.19 2.49 5.25
C GLU A 302 0.95 1.69 5.63
N ALA A 303 -0.04 2.35 6.24
CA ALA A 303 -1.38 1.80 6.35
C ALA A 303 -2.12 1.98 5.01
N ALA A 304 -2.89 0.99 4.59
CA ALA A 304 -3.63 1.05 3.33
C ALA A 304 -4.84 2.01 3.37
N HIS A 305 -5.27 2.45 4.56
CA HIS A 305 -6.40 3.36 4.75
C HIS A 305 -5.98 4.84 4.74
N GLY A 306 -6.97 5.74 4.61
CA GLY A 306 -6.77 7.19 4.67
C GLY A 306 -6.72 7.76 6.10
N THR A 307 -6.81 9.07 6.22
CA THR A 307 -6.61 9.86 7.46
C THR A 307 -7.74 9.78 8.49
N VAL A 308 -8.86 9.11 8.15
CA VAL A 308 -10.05 8.93 9.01
C VAL A 308 -10.65 10.26 9.48
N THR A 309 -10.90 11.15 8.55
CA THR A 309 -11.39 12.53 8.73
C THR A 309 -12.58 12.64 9.68
N ARG A 310 -13.59 11.76 9.53
CA ARG A 310 -14.80 11.82 10.36
C ARG A 310 -14.50 11.60 11.84
N HIS A 311 -13.58 10.71 12.19
CA HIS A 311 -13.18 10.50 13.57
C HIS A 311 -12.31 11.67 14.10
N TYR A 312 -11.54 12.30 13.22
CA TYR A 312 -10.74 13.46 13.59
C TYR A 312 -11.61 14.64 14.05
N TYR A 313 -12.68 14.98 13.31
CA TYR A 313 -13.58 16.05 13.74
C TYR A 313 -14.27 15.73 15.08
N ARG A 314 -14.71 14.49 15.29
CA ARG A 314 -15.26 14.08 16.58
C ARG A 314 -14.24 14.17 17.71
N TYR A 315 -12.98 13.81 17.43
CA TYR A 315 -11.88 13.96 18.39
C TYR A 315 -11.65 15.42 18.76
N LEU A 316 -11.71 16.36 17.80
CA LEU A 316 -11.61 17.81 18.07
C LEU A 316 -12.77 18.35 18.94
N GLU A 317 -13.94 17.73 18.87
CA GLU A 317 -15.10 18.01 19.73
C GLU A 317 -14.97 17.39 21.14
N GLY A 318 -13.86 16.71 21.42
CA GLY A 318 -13.59 16.07 22.71
C GLY A 318 -14.21 14.68 22.87
N GLU A 319 -14.74 14.08 21.78
CA GLU A 319 -15.27 12.74 21.83
C GLU A 319 -14.15 11.69 21.81
N LYS A 320 -14.35 10.60 22.57
CA LYS A 320 -13.52 9.42 22.45
C LYS A 320 -13.88 8.65 21.17
N THR A 321 -12.90 8.38 20.34
CA THR A 321 -13.10 7.64 19.08
C THR A 321 -12.59 6.20 19.18
N SER A 322 -13.19 5.31 18.40
CA SER A 322 -12.78 3.93 18.25
C SER A 322 -12.24 3.74 16.82
N THR A 323 -11.07 4.29 16.57
CA THR A 323 -10.36 4.15 15.29
C THR A 323 -9.36 3.02 15.41
N ASN A 324 -9.37 2.10 14.47
CA ASN A 324 -8.51 0.92 14.49
C ASN A 324 -7.05 1.30 14.14
N PRO A 325 -6.08 1.06 15.04
CA PRO A 325 -4.67 1.41 14.83
C PRO A 325 -3.85 0.28 14.20
N ILE A 326 -4.42 -0.91 13.95
CA ILE A 326 -3.67 -2.12 13.62
C ILE A 326 -2.81 -1.94 12.37
N ALA A 327 -3.37 -1.45 11.27
CA ALA A 327 -2.59 -1.26 10.04
C ALA A 327 -1.42 -0.28 10.24
N THR A 328 -1.60 0.75 11.08
CA THR A 328 -0.53 1.71 11.41
C THR A 328 0.54 1.09 12.30
N ILE A 329 0.15 0.24 13.27
CA ILE A 329 1.10 -0.51 14.10
C ILE A 329 1.91 -1.46 13.19
N PHE A 330 1.25 -2.17 12.29
CA PHE A 330 1.92 -3.10 11.36
C PHE A 330 2.81 -2.38 10.33
N ALA A 331 2.52 -1.14 9.97
CA ALA A 331 3.45 -0.32 9.18
C ALA A 331 4.75 -0.06 9.96
N TRP A 332 4.65 0.30 11.24
CA TRP A 332 5.81 0.47 12.12
C TRP A 332 6.58 -0.83 12.33
N THR A 333 5.90 -1.92 12.67
CA THR A 333 6.57 -3.21 12.91
C THR A 333 7.24 -3.75 11.65
N GLY A 334 6.61 -3.58 10.48
CA GLY A 334 7.20 -3.92 9.20
C GLY A 334 8.50 -3.15 8.94
N ALA A 335 8.50 -1.83 9.18
CA ALA A 335 9.70 -1.01 9.04
C ALA A 335 10.80 -1.39 10.04
N LEU A 336 10.44 -1.64 11.30
CA LEU A 336 11.40 -2.06 12.34
C LEU A 336 11.99 -3.45 12.04
N ASN A 337 11.15 -4.40 11.63
CA ASN A 337 11.61 -5.74 11.23
C ASN A 337 12.57 -5.66 10.04
N LYS A 338 12.20 -4.92 8.99
CA LYS A 338 13.07 -4.74 7.82
C LYS A 338 14.37 -4.05 8.18
N ARG A 339 14.36 -3.07 9.07
CA ARG A 339 15.59 -2.43 9.57
C ARG A 339 16.44 -3.43 10.35
N GLY A 340 15.80 -4.25 11.19
CA GLY A 340 16.47 -5.34 11.92
C GLY A 340 17.14 -6.35 10.99
N GLU A 341 16.43 -6.78 9.94
CA GLU A 341 16.97 -7.68 8.90
C GLU A 341 18.21 -7.10 8.20
N LEU A 342 18.10 -5.83 7.74
CA LEU A 342 19.19 -5.16 7.02
C LEU A 342 20.44 -4.91 7.90
N ASP A 343 20.25 -4.72 9.19
CA ASP A 343 21.33 -4.46 10.14
C ASP A 343 21.84 -5.73 10.85
N GLY A 344 21.18 -6.88 10.65
CA GLY A 344 21.43 -8.10 11.42
C GLY A 344 21.03 -7.97 12.90
N ASN A 345 20.14 -7.05 13.23
CA ASN A 345 19.65 -6.79 14.58
C ASN A 345 18.42 -7.66 14.90
N LYS A 346 18.70 -8.86 15.37
CA LYS A 346 17.66 -9.85 15.70
C LYS A 346 16.71 -9.36 16.80
N GLU A 347 17.23 -8.65 17.81
CA GLU A 347 16.42 -8.15 18.92
C GLU A 347 15.34 -7.19 18.44
N LEU A 348 15.65 -6.31 17.48
CA LEU A 348 14.69 -5.41 16.86
C LEU A 348 13.62 -6.17 16.06
N SER A 349 14.03 -7.18 15.29
CA SER A 349 13.09 -8.02 14.53
C SER A 349 12.17 -8.82 15.45
N ASP A 350 12.73 -9.43 16.50
CA ASP A 350 11.96 -10.20 17.50
C ASP A 350 10.93 -9.30 18.23
N PHE A 351 11.33 -8.07 18.57
CA PHE A 351 10.41 -7.07 19.16
C PHE A 351 9.25 -6.75 18.22
N ALA A 352 9.53 -6.46 16.96
CA ALA A 352 8.51 -6.14 15.96
C ALA A 352 7.48 -7.29 15.83
N LEU A 353 7.95 -8.52 15.71
CA LEU A 353 7.09 -9.71 15.62
C LEU A 353 6.28 -9.96 16.90
N LYS A 354 6.84 -9.69 18.09
CA LYS A 354 6.11 -9.78 19.36
C LYS A 354 5.00 -8.73 19.44
N LEU A 355 5.23 -7.52 18.95
CA LEU A 355 4.21 -6.48 18.93
C LEU A 355 3.06 -6.85 17.98
N GLU A 356 3.34 -7.40 16.80
CA GLU A 356 2.30 -7.93 15.90
C GLU A 356 1.49 -9.04 16.58
N LYS A 357 2.18 -9.98 17.25
CA LYS A 357 1.52 -11.05 18.00
C LYS A 357 0.66 -10.50 19.14
N ALA A 358 1.11 -9.47 19.85
CA ALA A 358 0.33 -8.82 20.90
C ALA A 358 -0.96 -8.20 20.33
N CYS A 359 -0.90 -7.58 19.16
CA CYS A 359 -2.09 -7.07 18.47
C CYS A 359 -3.11 -8.18 18.18
N ILE A 360 -2.65 -9.27 17.58
CA ILE A 360 -3.51 -10.43 17.23
C ILE A 360 -4.09 -11.05 18.49
N ASN A 361 -3.29 -11.34 19.52
CA ASN A 361 -3.75 -11.91 20.79
C ASN A 361 -4.79 -11.02 21.47
N THR A 362 -4.63 -9.70 21.42
CA THR A 362 -5.59 -8.75 22.02
C THR A 362 -6.94 -8.87 21.33
N ILE A 363 -6.98 -8.91 19.99
CA ILE A 363 -8.23 -9.10 19.25
C ILE A 363 -8.82 -10.49 19.53
N GLU A 364 -8.01 -11.53 19.51
CA GLU A 364 -8.46 -12.93 19.77
C GLU A 364 -8.98 -13.14 21.20
N SER A 365 -8.59 -12.27 22.15
CA SER A 365 -9.19 -12.23 23.49
C SER A 365 -10.57 -11.56 23.56
N GLY A 366 -11.12 -11.10 22.41
CA GLY A 366 -12.40 -10.39 22.33
C GLY A 366 -12.31 -8.88 22.57
N LYS A 367 -11.12 -8.29 22.67
CA LYS A 367 -10.91 -6.86 22.90
C LYS A 367 -10.49 -6.19 21.59
N MET A 368 -11.32 -5.28 21.07
CA MET A 368 -11.10 -4.71 19.75
C MET A 368 -11.76 -3.35 19.57
N THR A 369 -11.46 -2.68 18.49
CA THR A 369 -12.17 -1.46 18.08
C THR A 369 -13.53 -1.78 17.48
N LYS A 370 -14.42 -0.79 17.49
CA LYS A 370 -15.84 -0.97 17.15
C LYS A 370 -16.09 -1.53 15.73
N ASP A 371 -15.21 -1.21 14.78
CA ASP A 371 -15.29 -1.70 13.40
C ASP A 371 -15.14 -3.23 13.29
N LEU A 372 -14.39 -3.85 14.21
CA LEU A 372 -14.17 -5.30 14.22
C LEU A 372 -15.26 -6.07 14.97
N VAL A 373 -15.95 -5.45 15.92
CA VAL A 373 -16.98 -6.14 16.74
C VAL A 373 -18.07 -6.78 15.88
N GLY A 374 -18.50 -6.09 14.82
CA GLY A 374 -19.52 -6.61 13.90
C GLY A 374 -19.05 -7.75 12.99
N LEU A 375 -17.73 -7.98 12.93
CA LEU A 375 -17.08 -9.02 12.12
C LEU A 375 -16.64 -10.21 12.96
N TRP A 376 -16.73 -10.08 14.29
CA TRP A 376 -16.25 -11.06 15.24
C TRP A 376 -17.21 -12.23 15.41
N GLU A 377 -16.74 -13.44 15.19
CA GLU A 377 -17.48 -14.70 15.36
C GLU A 377 -16.96 -15.55 16.54
N GLY A 378 -16.09 -14.98 17.40
CA GLY A 378 -15.50 -15.67 18.55
C GLY A 378 -16.32 -15.55 19.83
N CYS A 379 -15.63 -15.47 20.97
CA CYS A 379 -16.24 -15.23 22.28
C CYS A 379 -16.92 -13.84 22.37
N GLU A 380 -17.40 -13.47 23.54
CA GLU A 380 -17.96 -12.13 23.77
C GLU A 380 -16.93 -11.04 23.41
N ALA A 381 -17.36 -10.04 22.61
CA ALA A 381 -16.51 -8.95 22.15
C ALA A 381 -16.76 -7.68 22.97
N THR A 382 -15.67 -7.00 23.33
CA THR A 382 -15.68 -5.69 24.00
C THR A 382 -15.17 -4.63 23.02
N ALA A 383 -16.02 -3.66 22.69
CA ALA A 383 -15.64 -2.51 21.91
C ALA A 383 -14.82 -1.53 22.74
N LEU A 384 -13.60 -1.24 22.33
CA LEU A 384 -12.69 -0.32 23.00
C LEU A 384 -12.53 0.98 22.18
N THR A 385 -12.23 2.07 22.86
CA THR A 385 -11.69 3.28 22.21
C THR A 385 -10.29 3.00 21.69
N THR A 386 -9.79 3.84 20.80
CA THR A 386 -8.42 3.73 20.27
C THR A 386 -7.37 3.67 21.36
N GLU A 387 -7.47 4.56 22.34
CA GLU A 387 -6.53 4.65 23.46
C GLU A 387 -6.59 3.39 24.34
N GLU A 388 -7.80 2.95 24.73
CA GLU A 388 -7.97 1.72 25.52
C GLU A 388 -7.43 0.48 24.78
N PHE A 389 -7.63 0.42 23.48
CA PHE A 389 -7.16 -0.69 22.68
C PHE A 389 -5.63 -0.72 22.58
N ILE A 390 -4.98 0.43 22.36
CA ILE A 390 -3.51 0.55 22.38
C ILE A 390 -2.94 0.13 23.75
N LEU A 391 -3.59 0.52 24.85
CA LEU A 391 -3.15 0.13 26.19
C LEU A 391 -3.35 -1.38 26.47
N GLU A 392 -4.40 -2.02 25.94
CA GLU A 392 -4.56 -3.46 26.04
C GLU A 392 -3.49 -4.21 25.21
N ILE A 393 -3.15 -3.70 24.00
CA ILE A 393 -2.02 -4.25 23.21
C ILE A 393 -0.70 -4.13 23.99
N LYS A 394 -0.46 -2.99 24.66
CA LYS A 394 0.73 -2.79 25.51
C LYS A 394 0.83 -3.85 26.61
N LYS A 395 -0.26 -4.09 27.33
CA LYS A 395 -0.31 -5.13 28.38
C LYS A 395 -0.02 -6.52 27.83
N GLU A 396 -0.52 -6.80 26.62
CA GLU A 396 -0.25 -8.09 25.98
C GLU A 396 1.21 -8.20 25.51
N LEU A 397 1.78 -7.10 24.98
CA LEU A 397 3.17 -7.02 24.59
C LEU A 397 4.10 -7.26 25.80
N GLU A 398 3.81 -6.66 26.95
CA GLU A 398 4.59 -6.81 28.18
C GLU A 398 4.66 -8.27 28.68
N LYS A 399 3.67 -9.11 28.35
CA LYS A 399 3.71 -10.55 28.65
C LYS A 399 4.62 -11.34 27.71
N LEU A 400 4.87 -10.81 26.52
CA LEU A 400 5.68 -11.46 25.47
C LEU A 400 7.15 -11.05 25.50
N LEU A 401 7.45 -9.90 26.13
CA LEU A 401 8.81 -9.40 26.31
C LEU A 401 9.55 -10.11 27.43
#